data_edec8787c1aa99a963f52b7a5fb23491
#
_entry.id   edec8787c1aa99a963f52b7a5fb23491
#
_cell.length_a   1.000
_cell.length_b   1.000
_cell.length_c   1.000
_cell.angle_alpha   90.00
_cell.angle_beta   90.00
_cell.angle_gamma   90.00
#
_symmetry.space_group_name_H-M   'P 1'
#
loop_
_entity.id
_entity.type
_entity.pdbx_description
1 polymer ?
#
loop_
_entity_poly.entity_id
_entity_poly.type
_entity_poly.pdbx_seq_one_letter_code
_entity_poly.pdbx_strand_id
1 'polypeptide(L)'
;MSSISSVGSTSTALSSAITGTSSSSTSSSSSSGTSAANISGTGLLSSLGLGSGLDVSSIITALVGEAESGPQGQITQQTDQDNAQIAGLTALGAALSGLQSALSELTSSTTFQTFTASFSASGIGSATTLPDASPGSYSIDVTQLATAQTSTSSAVSSGTAIGSGSLTISAGGTSMDISVSSTDTLQSIASNINNQATTDGVGVTATVVSGTNGDQLLLASTSTGTANAFTVSASSGSSSGLSSLASQLNTPSSAATDTELSVDGIPVTSSDNDVSTALNGVTLDLTSTGSSTLTIAQNTSTISSALSGFVSAYNEYNSEVSELSSFNATTGESGVLLGDPTLNSIQNQISQVLSTNVAGNSIGSLASLGITRNDDGSLSLDTSTLDNDLSTDPSAVQNLLSSTNGVATQLSSVVTNYNSSSGIIQSRINDLDTNVTNLATQQTALNQRMSTYQQQLVKQYTNLDTLMTTLNNTSSYLTDLEKQSTSSSSN
;
A
#
# COMPACT_ATOMS: atom_id res chain seq x y z
N MET A 1 -21.65 -8.00 -0.08
CA MET A 1 -20.94 -8.58 1.06
C MET A 1 -19.55 -8.94 0.57
N SER A 2 -18.59 -8.07 0.76
CA SER A 2 -17.17 -8.36 0.55
C SER A 2 -16.44 -7.74 1.72
N SER A 3 -15.83 -8.59 2.51
CA SER A 3 -15.07 -8.31 3.71
C SER A 3 -13.81 -7.54 3.36
N ILE A 4 -13.68 -6.33 3.87
CA ILE A 4 -12.44 -5.57 3.86
C ILE A 4 -11.62 -6.08 5.04
N SER A 5 -10.50 -6.74 4.72
CA SER A 5 -9.49 -7.13 5.70
C SER A 5 -8.85 -5.88 6.31
N SER A 6 -8.95 -5.76 7.63
CA SER A 6 -8.26 -4.77 8.43
C SER A 6 -6.74 -4.93 8.27
N VAL A 7 -6.07 -3.87 7.83
CA VAL A 7 -4.61 -3.73 7.97
C VAL A 7 -4.34 -3.50 9.45
N GLY A 8 -3.87 -4.55 10.12
CA GLY A 8 -3.47 -4.52 11.52
C GLY A 8 -2.24 -3.64 11.70
N SER A 9 -2.33 -2.78 12.68
CA SER A 9 -1.30 -1.92 13.23
C SER A 9 0.01 -2.68 13.52
N THR A 10 1.10 -2.27 12.87
CA THR A 10 2.48 -2.72 13.13
C THR A 10 3.23 -1.85 14.15
N SER A 11 2.53 -1.27 15.11
CA SER A 11 3.13 -0.38 16.12
C SER A 11 3.68 -1.07 17.37
N THR A 12 3.69 -2.42 17.43
CA THR A 12 4.11 -3.16 18.65
C THR A 12 5.53 -3.75 18.59
N ALA A 13 6.33 -3.49 17.57
CA ALA A 13 7.65 -4.13 17.42
C ALA A 13 8.86 -3.28 17.87
N LEU A 14 8.71 -2.00 18.17
CA LEU A 14 9.83 -1.12 18.54
C LEU A 14 10.03 -0.93 20.06
N SER A 15 9.04 -1.26 20.87
CA SER A 15 9.13 -1.07 22.33
C SER A 15 9.98 -2.13 23.07
N SER A 16 10.38 -3.22 22.41
CA SER A 16 11.11 -4.35 23.06
C SER A 16 12.63 -4.31 22.90
N ALA A 17 13.19 -3.35 22.17
CA ALA A 17 14.62 -3.30 21.88
C ALA A 17 15.45 -2.46 22.86
N ILE A 18 14.83 -1.75 23.81
CA ILE A 18 15.53 -0.77 24.67
C ILE A 18 15.76 -1.28 26.11
N THR A 19 15.15 -2.39 26.54
CA THR A 19 15.45 -2.97 27.86
C THR A 19 16.40 -4.15 27.71
N GLY A 20 17.70 -3.86 27.81
CA GLY A 20 18.75 -4.87 27.88
C GLY A 20 18.66 -5.66 29.19
N THR A 21 18.15 -6.87 29.13
CA THR A 21 18.41 -7.92 30.12
C THR A 21 18.99 -9.12 29.42
N SER A 22 20.25 -9.38 29.77
CA SER A 22 21.03 -10.52 29.37
C SER A 22 20.34 -11.84 29.75
N SER A 23 19.98 -12.66 28.78
CA SER A 23 19.82 -14.09 28.95
C SER A 23 20.38 -14.83 27.74
N SER A 24 21.44 -15.58 28.02
CA SER A 24 22.12 -16.49 27.13
C SER A 24 21.18 -17.59 26.62
N SER A 25 21.06 -17.72 25.30
CA SER A 25 20.64 -18.97 24.66
C SER A 25 21.47 -19.21 23.40
N THR A 26 22.25 -20.24 23.47
CA THR A 26 23.03 -20.86 22.39
C THR A 26 22.12 -21.31 21.26
N SER A 27 22.35 -20.79 20.05
CA SER A 27 21.95 -21.48 18.83
C SER A 27 23.09 -21.37 17.80
N SER A 28 23.62 -22.50 17.47
CA SER A 28 24.63 -22.74 16.46
C SER A 28 24.11 -22.48 15.07
N SER A 29 24.70 -21.53 14.35
CA SER A 29 24.65 -21.49 12.89
C SER A 29 26.04 -21.36 12.32
N SER A 30 26.44 -22.41 11.62
CA SER A 30 27.69 -22.53 10.88
C SER A 30 27.72 -21.54 9.70
N SER A 31 28.61 -20.56 9.73
CA SER A 31 29.08 -19.85 8.54
C SER A 31 30.58 -20.04 8.42
N SER A 32 31.01 -20.71 7.36
CA SER A 32 32.38 -20.89 6.95
C SER A 32 32.98 -19.53 6.53
N GLY A 33 33.61 -18.85 7.47
CA GLY A 33 34.52 -17.75 7.23
C GLY A 33 35.95 -18.24 7.49
N THR A 34 36.82 -18.00 6.53
CA THR A 34 38.27 -18.26 6.60
C THR A 34 38.83 -17.73 7.92
N SER A 35 39.15 -18.68 8.81
CA SER A 35 39.85 -18.42 10.07
C SER A 35 41.25 -17.96 9.73
N ALA A 36 41.53 -16.67 9.85
CA ALA A 36 42.87 -16.23 10.19
C ALA A 36 43.23 -16.98 11.48
N ALA A 37 44.28 -17.79 11.43
CA ALA A 37 44.75 -18.51 12.56
C ALA A 37 45.07 -17.54 13.70
N ASN A 38 44.12 -17.37 14.64
CA ASN A 38 44.43 -16.90 15.96
C ASN A 38 45.38 -17.92 16.56
N ILE A 39 46.68 -17.66 16.48
CA ILE A 39 47.65 -18.32 17.34
C ILE A 39 47.24 -17.91 18.74
N SER A 40 46.46 -18.76 19.40
CA SER A 40 46.07 -18.59 20.80
C SER A 40 47.38 -18.45 21.60
N GLY A 41 47.73 -17.21 21.94
CA GLY A 41 48.86 -16.93 22.84
C GLY A 41 48.73 -17.61 24.19
N THR A 42 47.53 -18.14 24.54
CA THR A 42 47.23 -18.88 25.75
C THR A 42 47.98 -20.23 25.81
N GLY A 43 48.28 -20.90 24.68
CA GLY A 43 49.07 -22.16 24.67
C GLY A 43 50.57 -21.94 24.97
N LEU A 44 51.14 -20.78 24.59
CA LEU A 44 52.52 -20.39 24.91
C LEU A 44 52.66 -19.86 26.34
N LEU A 45 51.61 -19.17 26.85
CA LEU A 45 51.58 -18.60 28.20
C LEU A 45 51.42 -19.64 29.31
N SER A 46 50.74 -20.75 29.07
CA SER A 46 50.64 -21.86 30.04
C SER A 46 51.96 -22.57 30.34
N SER A 47 52.97 -22.43 29.46
CA SER A 47 54.31 -23.02 29.68
C SER A 47 55.26 -22.05 30.39
N LEU A 48 54.91 -20.79 30.58
CA LEU A 48 55.75 -19.72 31.14
C LEU A 48 55.65 -19.55 32.67
N GLY A 49 54.66 -20.18 33.32
CA GLY A 49 54.50 -20.12 34.80
C GLY A 49 55.39 -21.05 35.63
N LEU A 50 56.27 -21.78 35.00
CA LEU A 50 57.08 -22.83 35.70
C LEU A 50 58.38 -22.32 36.39
N GLY A 51 58.75 -21.02 36.20
CA GLY A 51 60.05 -20.53 36.71
C GLY A 51 59.95 -19.54 37.87
N SER A 52 59.01 -18.55 37.81
CA SER A 52 58.97 -17.48 38.80
C SER A 52 57.73 -17.51 39.72
N GLY A 53 56.72 -18.37 39.46
CA GLY A 53 55.46 -18.44 40.22
C GLY A 53 54.50 -17.28 39.94
N LEU A 54 54.77 -16.40 38.95
CA LEU A 54 53.93 -15.28 38.56
C LEU A 54 52.93 -15.72 37.46
N ASP A 55 51.63 -15.47 37.65
CA ASP A 55 50.65 -15.65 36.58
C ASP A 55 50.74 -14.48 35.55
N VAL A 56 51.72 -14.60 34.67
CA VAL A 56 52.02 -13.60 33.63
C VAL A 56 50.84 -13.45 32.67
N SER A 57 50.06 -14.54 32.43
CA SER A 57 48.91 -14.54 31.54
C SER A 57 47.81 -13.60 32.06
N SER A 58 47.44 -13.74 33.32
CA SER A 58 46.44 -12.89 33.97
C SER A 58 46.87 -11.42 34.03
N ILE A 59 48.15 -11.14 34.27
CA ILE A 59 48.69 -9.77 34.30
C ILE A 59 48.60 -9.13 32.92
N ILE A 60 49.00 -9.82 31.86
CA ILE A 60 48.94 -9.29 30.49
C ILE A 60 47.51 -9.08 30.09
N THR A 61 46.59 -10.01 30.38
CA THR A 61 45.16 -9.86 30.07
C THR A 61 44.57 -8.66 30.79
N ALA A 62 44.87 -8.44 32.05
CA ALA A 62 44.40 -7.28 32.81
C ALA A 62 44.94 -5.95 32.25
N LEU A 63 46.25 -5.88 31.89
CA LEU A 63 46.88 -4.70 31.33
C LEU A 63 46.31 -4.32 29.93
N VAL A 64 46.09 -5.33 29.10
CA VAL A 64 45.49 -5.12 27.77
C VAL A 64 44.02 -4.67 27.92
N GLY A 65 43.26 -5.35 28.78
CA GLY A 65 41.86 -5.01 29.05
C GLY A 65 41.70 -3.58 29.61
N GLU A 66 42.59 -3.16 30.53
CA GLU A 66 42.57 -1.79 31.04
C GLU A 66 42.89 -0.73 29.94
N ALA A 67 43.88 -1.04 29.09
CA ALA A 67 44.24 -0.15 27.97
C ALA A 67 43.18 -0.09 26.89
N GLU A 68 42.35 -1.13 26.72
CA GLU A 68 41.26 -1.25 25.75
C GLU A 68 39.99 -0.61 26.25
N SER A 69 39.65 -0.73 27.53
CA SER A 69 38.32 -0.42 28.09
C SER A 69 37.86 1.00 27.81
N GLY A 70 38.73 1.99 27.98
CA GLY A 70 38.36 3.39 27.74
C GLY A 70 38.06 3.70 26.28
N PRO A 71 38.97 3.45 25.32
CA PRO A 71 38.70 3.66 23.90
C PRO A 71 37.52 2.82 23.36
N GLN A 72 37.43 1.56 23.78
CA GLN A 72 36.34 0.67 23.43
C GLN A 72 34.99 1.22 23.87
N GLY A 73 34.89 1.68 25.13
CA GLY A 73 33.67 2.27 25.68
C GLY A 73 33.21 3.50 24.90
N GLN A 74 34.15 4.37 24.47
CA GLN A 74 33.84 5.56 23.66
C GLN A 74 33.29 5.18 22.27
N ILE A 75 33.95 4.22 21.58
CA ILE A 75 33.51 3.76 20.27
C ILE A 75 32.11 3.15 20.37
N THR A 76 31.87 2.25 21.34
CA THR A 76 30.57 1.61 21.56
C THR A 76 29.49 2.66 21.84
N GLN A 77 29.74 3.56 22.79
CA GLN A 77 28.76 4.61 23.15
C GLN A 77 28.39 5.49 21.94
N GLN A 78 29.37 5.92 21.16
CA GLN A 78 29.10 6.73 19.97
C GLN A 78 28.36 5.96 18.90
N THR A 79 28.70 4.69 18.67
CA THR A 79 28.02 3.80 17.73
C THR A 79 26.55 3.60 18.14
N ASP A 80 26.29 3.38 19.42
CA ASP A 80 24.94 3.18 19.94
C ASP A 80 24.12 4.47 19.81
N GLN A 81 24.72 5.64 20.06
CA GLN A 81 24.08 6.94 19.87
C GLN A 81 23.74 7.21 18.40
N ASP A 82 24.69 7.01 17.48
CA ASP A 82 24.47 7.22 16.05
C ASP A 82 23.40 6.28 15.51
N ASN A 83 23.42 4.98 15.90
CA ASN A 83 22.40 4.01 15.55
C ASN A 83 21.00 4.39 16.10
N ALA A 84 20.92 4.86 17.32
CA ALA A 84 19.67 5.32 17.92
C ALA A 84 19.11 6.54 17.17
N GLN A 85 19.98 7.49 16.77
CA GLN A 85 19.55 8.63 15.96
C GLN A 85 19.09 8.22 14.57
N ILE A 86 19.77 7.27 13.91
CA ILE A 86 19.34 6.70 12.61
C ILE A 86 17.95 6.08 12.75
N ALA A 87 17.73 5.28 13.79
CA ALA A 87 16.42 4.67 14.06
C ALA A 87 15.34 5.73 14.28
N GLY A 88 15.60 6.76 15.10
CA GLY A 88 14.66 7.86 15.34
C GLY A 88 14.35 8.69 14.08
N LEU A 89 15.37 9.01 13.27
CA LEU A 89 15.16 9.71 11.99
C LEU A 89 14.38 8.85 10.99
N THR A 90 14.60 7.54 10.98
CA THR A 90 13.85 6.59 10.14
C THR A 90 12.38 6.53 10.56
N ALA A 91 12.10 6.46 11.86
CA ALA A 91 10.74 6.49 12.39
C ALA A 91 10.02 7.81 12.06
N LEU A 92 10.70 8.95 12.25
CA LEU A 92 10.20 10.26 11.84
C LEU A 92 9.90 10.31 10.33
N GLY A 93 10.79 9.76 9.50
CA GLY A 93 10.59 9.66 8.05
C GLY A 93 9.36 8.81 7.67
N ALA A 94 9.12 7.72 8.39
CA ALA A 94 7.93 6.89 8.19
C ALA A 94 6.64 7.64 8.55
N ALA A 95 6.61 8.35 9.68
CA ALA A 95 5.47 9.17 10.08
C ALA A 95 5.18 10.31 9.08
N LEU A 96 6.24 10.98 8.60
CA LEU A 96 6.12 12.00 7.53
C LEU A 96 5.64 11.39 6.20
N SER A 97 5.99 10.14 5.88
CA SER A 97 5.47 9.44 4.69
C SER A 97 3.98 9.16 4.79
N GLY A 98 3.48 8.77 5.97
CA GLY A 98 2.05 8.64 6.24
C GLY A 98 1.31 9.97 6.04
N LEU A 99 1.85 11.04 6.61
CA LEU A 99 1.31 12.40 6.43
C LEU A 99 1.35 12.84 4.95
N GLN A 100 2.43 12.55 4.22
CA GLN A 100 2.55 12.86 2.79
C GLN A 100 1.47 12.14 1.96
N SER A 101 1.17 10.90 2.28
CA SER A 101 0.12 10.12 1.59
C SER A 101 -1.26 10.76 1.79
N ALA A 102 -1.61 11.12 3.02
CA ALA A 102 -2.86 11.81 3.33
C ALA A 102 -2.95 13.21 2.67
N LEU A 103 -1.84 13.95 2.62
CA LEU A 103 -1.76 15.25 1.92
C LEU A 103 -1.91 15.08 0.39
N SER A 104 -1.42 13.99 -0.19
CA SER A 104 -1.60 13.69 -1.61
C SER A 104 -3.07 13.51 -1.98
N GLU A 105 -3.87 12.88 -1.12
CA GLU A 105 -5.32 12.78 -1.32
C GLU A 105 -5.99 14.15 -1.28
N LEU A 106 -5.60 15.03 -0.36
CA LEU A 106 -6.15 16.39 -0.24
C LEU A 106 -5.70 17.34 -1.35
N THR A 107 -4.61 17.06 -2.04
CA THR A 107 -4.13 17.85 -3.19
C THR A 107 -4.57 17.28 -4.53
N SER A 108 -5.16 16.08 -4.54
CA SER A 108 -5.67 15.44 -5.75
C SER A 108 -6.95 16.10 -6.24
N SER A 109 -7.00 16.47 -7.51
CA SER A 109 -8.23 16.95 -8.14
C SER A 109 -9.34 15.90 -8.11
N THR A 110 -9.01 14.62 -8.16
CA THR A 110 -9.99 13.53 -8.15
C THR A 110 -10.77 13.45 -6.85
N THR A 111 -10.20 13.83 -5.71
CA THR A 111 -10.90 13.87 -4.41
C THR A 111 -12.04 14.88 -4.41
N PHE A 112 -11.84 16.02 -5.07
CA PHE A 112 -12.84 17.10 -5.15
C PHE A 112 -13.75 17.02 -6.37
N GLN A 113 -13.43 16.19 -7.37
CA GLN A 113 -14.23 15.97 -8.59
C GLN A 113 -15.00 14.65 -8.52
N THR A 114 -15.40 14.22 -7.32
CA THR A 114 -16.31 13.11 -7.14
C THR A 114 -17.73 13.63 -6.93
N PHE A 115 -18.67 13.03 -7.66
CA PHE A 115 -20.07 13.39 -7.57
C PHE A 115 -20.90 12.17 -7.18
N THR A 116 -22.06 12.42 -6.62
CA THR A 116 -23.11 11.43 -6.38
C THR A 116 -24.33 11.80 -7.20
N ALA A 117 -25.01 10.82 -7.76
CA ALA A 117 -26.28 11.01 -8.44
C ALA A 117 -27.36 10.16 -7.77
N SER A 118 -28.52 10.75 -7.53
CA SER A 118 -29.64 10.05 -6.90
C SER A 118 -30.97 10.45 -7.50
N PHE A 119 -31.81 9.44 -7.72
CA PHE A 119 -33.20 9.68 -8.13
C PHE A 119 -34.10 9.94 -6.91
N SER A 120 -35.01 10.90 -7.02
CA SER A 120 -36.00 11.19 -5.98
C SER A 120 -37.05 10.07 -5.83
N ALA A 121 -37.36 9.35 -6.91
CA ALA A 121 -38.25 8.20 -6.91
C ALA A 121 -37.46 6.92 -6.92
N SER A 122 -37.65 6.05 -5.91
CA SER A 122 -37.05 4.73 -5.86
C SER A 122 -37.68 3.83 -6.94
N GLY A 123 -36.84 3.07 -7.65
CA GLY A 123 -37.28 2.05 -8.60
C GLY A 123 -37.22 2.45 -10.07
N ILE A 124 -36.97 3.73 -10.44
CA ILE A 124 -36.71 4.09 -11.83
C ILE A 124 -35.36 3.58 -12.32
N GLY A 125 -34.38 3.56 -11.45
CA GLY A 125 -33.04 3.10 -11.76
C GLY A 125 -31.99 3.64 -10.79
N SER A 126 -30.74 3.53 -11.21
CA SER A 126 -29.59 4.13 -10.56
C SER A 126 -28.84 5.04 -11.53
N ALA A 127 -27.95 5.89 -11.00
CA ALA A 127 -27.07 6.70 -11.81
C ALA A 127 -25.64 6.68 -11.25
N THR A 128 -24.68 6.63 -12.15
CA THR A 128 -23.23 6.74 -11.81
C THR A 128 -22.69 8.01 -12.45
N THR A 129 -21.67 8.59 -11.80
CA THR A 129 -21.07 9.85 -12.22
C THR A 129 -19.58 9.71 -12.49
N LEU A 130 -19.08 10.46 -13.44
CA LEU A 130 -17.68 10.68 -13.75
C LEU A 130 -17.21 12.05 -13.23
N PRO A 131 -15.91 12.34 -13.19
CA PRO A 131 -15.39 13.63 -12.70
C PRO A 131 -15.84 14.87 -13.46
N ASP A 132 -16.33 14.72 -14.67
CA ASP A 132 -16.84 15.79 -15.54
C ASP A 132 -18.38 16.00 -15.46
N ALA A 133 -19.04 15.29 -14.55
CA ALA A 133 -20.47 15.48 -14.29
C ALA A 133 -20.74 16.90 -13.78
N SER A 134 -21.84 17.48 -14.26
CA SER A 134 -22.27 18.81 -13.84
C SER A 134 -23.30 18.73 -12.70
N PRO A 135 -22.99 19.30 -11.51
CA PRO A 135 -23.97 19.37 -10.42
C PRO A 135 -25.25 20.08 -10.83
N GLY A 136 -26.37 19.56 -10.37
CA GLY A 136 -27.67 20.12 -10.69
C GLY A 136 -28.82 19.17 -10.38
N SER A 137 -30.04 19.62 -10.64
CA SER A 137 -31.27 18.81 -10.57
C SER A 137 -31.89 18.76 -11.93
N TYR A 138 -32.13 17.57 -12.45
CA TYR A 138 -32.64 17.31 -13.81
C TYR A 138 -33.93 16.50 -13.70
N SER A 139 -34.97 16.93 -14.43
CA SER A 139 -36.21 16.18 -14.53
C SER A 139 -36.03 15.06 -15.56
N ILE A 140 -36.10 13.81 -15.13
CA ILE A 140 -36.01 12.62 -15.98
C ILE A 140 -37.39 12.00 -16.10
N ASP A 141 -37.86 11.80 -17.34
CA ASP A 141 -39.13 11.11 -17.63
C ASP A 141 -38.83 9.97 -18.60
N VAL A 142 -38.93 8.72 -18.11
CA VAL A 142 -38.69 7.49 -18.88
C VAL A 142 -40.04 6.97 -19.39
N THR A 143 -40.25 7.04 -20.69
CA THR A 143 -41.52 6.61 -21.34
C THR A 143 -41.45 5.17 -21.80
N GLN A 144 -40.25 4.67 -22.19
CA GLN A 144 -40.05 3.32 -22.68
C GLN A 144 -38.66 2.79 -22.29
N LEU A 145 -38.54 1.50 -22.03
CA LEU A 145 -37.27 0.82 -21.86
C LEU A 145 -36.87 0.05 -23.12
N ALA A 146 -35.55 -0.09 -23.32
CA ALA A 146 -35.01 -0.92 -24.36
C ALA A 146 -35.27 -2.40 -24.05
N THR A 147 -35.75 -3.12 -25.06
CA THR A 147 -35.95 -4.57 -24.98
C THR A 147 -35.26 -5.27 -26.13
N ALA A 148 -34.83 -6.52 -25.89
CA ALA A 148 -34.32 -7.39 -26.94
C ALA A 148 -35.45 -8.02 -27.74
N GLN A 149 -35.25 -8.21 -29.05
CA GLN A 149 -36.22 -8.99 -29.87
C GLN A 149 -36.19 -10.46 -29.45
N THR A 150 -37.37 -11.03 -29.37
CA THR A 150 -37.54 -12.49 -29.27
C THR A 150 -38.53 -13.00 -30.32
N SER A 151 -38.26 -14.19 -30.85
CA SER A 151 -39.16 -14.91 -31.78
C SER A 151 -39.21 -16.36 -31.38
N THR A 152 -40.38 -16.97 -31.52
CA THR A 152 -40.60 -18.40 -31.20
C THR A 152 -41.19 -19.14 -32.38
N SER A 153 -40.73 -20.36 -32.62
CA SER A 153 -41.33 -21.25 -33.59
C SER A 153 -42.62 -21.88 -33.06
N SER A 154 -43.42 -22.44 -33.95
CA SER A 154 -44.45 -23.38 -33.56
C SER A 154 -43.88 -24.63 -32.90
N ALA A 155 -44.66 -25.28 -32.02
CA ALA A 155 -44.25 -26.51 -31.39
C ALA A 155 -44.19 -27.68 -32.40
N VAL A 156 -43.11 -28.44 -32.33
CA VAL A 156 -42.95 -29.69 -33.08
C VAL A 156 -42.65 -30.85 -32.12
N SER A 157 -43.02 -32.07 -32.51
CA SER A 157 -42.68 -33.23 -31.65
C SER A 157 -41.17 -33.35 -31.50
N SER A 158 -40.72 -33.71 -30.30
CA SER A 158 -39.30 -33.83 -30.01
C SER A 158 -38.60 -34.80 -30.97
N GLY A 159 -37.38 -34.42 -31.43
CA GLY A 159 -36.63 -35.23 -32.40
C GLY A 159 -37.13 -35.15 -33.85
N THR A 160 -38.18 -34.37 -34.16
CA THR A 160 -38.67 -34.20 -35.53
C THR A 160 -37.69 -33.40 -36.37
N ALA A 161 -37.35 -33.95 -37.57
CA ALA A 161 -36.54 -33.25 -38.54
C ALA A 161 -37.33 -32.10 -39.21
N ILE A 162 -36.70 -30.92 -39.34
CA ILE A 162 -37.37 -29.71 -39.85
C ILE A 162 -37.32 -29.63 -41.38
N GLY A 163 -36.33 -30.26 -41.97
CA GLY A 163 -36.10 -30.24 -43.42
C GLY A 163 -34.70 -29.74 -43.77
N SER A 164 -34.45 -29.49 -45.06
CA SER A 164 -33.11 -29.10 -45.57
C SER A 164 -33.12 -27.74 -46.27
N GLY A 165 -31.97 -27.09 -46.30
CA GLY A 165 -31.75 -25.81 -46.94
C GLY A 165 -30.74 -24.95 -46.20
N SER A 166 -30.85 -23.62 -46.35
CA SER A 166 -30.03 -22.65 -45.57
C SER A 166 -30.93 -21.59 -44.95
N LEU A 167 -30.61 -21.25 -43.70
CA LEU A 167 -31.20 -20.07 -43.00
C LEU A 167 -30.18 -18.97 -42.99
N THR A 168 -30.57 -17.78 -43.40
CA THR A 168 -29.79 -16.54 -43.22
C THR A 168 -30.39 -15.76 -42.06
N ILE A 169 -29.58 -15.46 -41.06
CA ILE A 169 -29.95 -14.65 -39.91
C ILE A 169 -29.09 -13.39 -39.91
N SER A 170 -29.73 -12.20 -39.82
CA SER A 170 -29.04 -10.92 -39.79
C SER A 170 -29.46 -10.12 -38.56
N ALA A 171 -28.49 -9.58 -37.83
CA ALA A 171 -28.71 -8.71 -36.67
C ALA A 171 -27.57 -7.69 -36.55
N GLY A 172 -27.85 -6.46 -36.15
CA GLY A 172 -26.85 -5.42 -35.91
C GLY A 172 -25.95 -5.11 -37.12
N GLY A 173 -26.45 -5.30 -38.36
CA GLY A 173 -25.68 -5.08 -39.58
C GLY A 173 -24.74 -6.21 -40.00
N THR A 174 -24.70 -7.33 -39.22
CA THR A 174 -23.98 -8.56 -39.56
C THR A 174 -24.94 -9.68 -39.95
N SER A 175 -24.50 -10.66 -40.75
CA SER A 175 -25.33 -11.79 -41.16
C SER A 175 -24.52 -13.08 -41.14
N MET A 176 -25.22 -14.18 -40.92
CA MET A 176 -24.69 -15.55 -40.92
C MET A 176 -25.61 -16.48 -41.71
N ASP A 177 -25.03 -17.51 -42.34
CA ASP A 177 -25.74 -18.55 -43.01
C ASP A 177 -25.59 -19.88 -42.32
N ILE A 178 -26.72 -20.51 -42.01
CA ILE A 178 -26.80 -21.80 -41.32
C ILE A 178 -27.26 -22.86 -42.32
N SER A 179 -26.39 -23.83 -42.63
CA SER A 179 -26.76 -24.99 -43.43
C SER A 179 -27.56 -25.96 -42.57
N VAL A 180 -28.75 -26.37 -43.04
CA VAL A 180 -29.64 -27.31 -42.36
C VAL A 180 -29.78 -28.56 -43.23
N SER A 181 -29.50 -29.73 -42.70
CA SER A 181 -29.65 -31.02 -43.35
C SER A 181 -31.07 -31.60 -43.13
N SER A 182 -31.45 -32.59 -43.98
CA SER A 182 -32.78 -33.21 -43.89
C SER A 182 -33.04 -34.00 -42.59
N THR A 183 -32.01 -34.21 -41.76
CA THR A 183 -32.09 -34.93 -40.47
C THR A 183 -32.02 -33.98 -39.26
N ASP A 184 -31.80 -32.67 -39.51
CA ASP A 184 -31.64 -31.72 -38.42
C ASP A 184 -32.92 -31.43 -37.67
N THR A 185 -32.85 -31.55 -36.35
CA THR A 185 -33.90 -31.23 -35.41
C THR A 185 -33.76 -29.79 -34.93
N LEU A 186 -34.75 -29.25 -34.23
CA LEU A 186 -34.66 -27.92 -33.59
C LEU A 186 -33.42 -27.79 -32.69
N GLN A 187 -33.03 -28.88 -32.01
CA GLN A 187 -31.86 -28.89 -31.14
C GLN A 187 -30.53 -28.72 -31.91
N SER A 188 -30.39 -29.45 -33.06
CA SER A 188 -29.20 -29.30 -33.90
C SER A 188 -29.17 -27.94 -34.57
N ILE A 189 -30.30 -27.41 -35.03
CA ILE A 189 -30.43 -26.07 -35.62
C ILE A 189 -30.05 -24.99 -34.59
N ALA A 190 -30.53 -25.06 -33.33
CA ALA A 190 -30.16 -24.14 -32.28
C ALA A 190 -28.66 -24.15 -31.98
N SER A 191 -28.06 -25.34 -31.92
CA SER A 191 -26.62 -25.48 -31.73
C SER A 191 -25.81 -24.89 -32.87
N ASN A 192 -26.24 -25.11 -34.12
CA ASN A 192 -25.59 -24.54 -35.32
C ASN A 192 -25.72 -23.01 -35.34
N ILE A 193 -26.90 -22.46 -35.00
CA ILE A 193 -27.09 -21.01 -34.87
C ILE A 193 -26.12 -20.43 -33.85
N ASN A 194 -26.04 -20.98 -32.64
CA ASN A 194 -25.18 -20.46 -31.58
C ASN A 194 -23.69 -20.52 -31.93
N ASN A 195 -23.25 -21.61 -32.56
CA ASN A 195 -21.86 -21.77 -33.02
C ASN A 195 -21.51 -20.75 -34.11
N GLN A 196 -22.40 -20.60 -35.11
CA GLN A 196 -22.18 -19.67 -36.19
C GLN A 196 -22.29 -18.20 -35.74
N ALA A 197 -23.24 -17.89 -34.83
CA ALA A 197 -23.39 -16.58 -34.24
C ALA A 197 -22.10 -16.14 -33.51
N THR A 198 -21.45 -17.04 -32.78
CA THR A 198 -20.17 -16.78 -32.13
C THR A 198 -19.06 -16.57 -33.16
N THR A 199 -19.04 -17.34 -34.26
CA THR A 199 -18.01 -17.29 -35.30
C THR A 199 -18.08 -15.97 -36.09
N ASP A 200 -19.30 -15.60 -36.50
CA ASP A 200 -19.54 -14.44 -37.38
C ASP A 200 -19.84 -13.14 -36.61
N GLY A 201 -19.93 -13.20 -35.26
CA GLY A 201 -20.23 -12.05 -34.42
C GLY A 201 -21.66 -11.54 -34.60
N VAL A 202 -22.63 -12.40 -34.92
CA VAL A 202 -24.05 -12.02 -35.07
C VAL A 202 -24.71 -12.09 -33.71
N GLY A 203 -25.30 -10.98 -33.26
CA GLY A 203 -25.84 -10.80 -31.91
C GLY A 203 -27.18 -11.54 -31.66
N VAL A 204 -27.21 -12.87 -31.84
CA VAL A 204 -28.40 -13.70 -31.58
C VAL A 204 -28.05 -14.94 -30.76
N THR A 205 -29.03 -15.45 -30.02
CA THR A 205 -28.96 -16.71 -29.25
C THR A 205 -30.19 -17.56 -29.56
N ALA A 206 -29.99 -18.87 -29.80
CA ALA A 206 -31.03 -19.81 -30.05
C ALA A 206 -31.14 -20.84 -28.90
N THR A 207 -32.33 -21.06 -28.39
CA THR A 207 -32.63 -22.04 -27.32
C THR A 207 -33.84 -22.86 -27.67
N VAL A 208 -33.80 -24.18 -27.43
CA VAL A 208 -34.98 -25.03 -27.58
C VAL A 208 -35.66 -25.16 -26.23
N VAL A 209 -36.95 -24.81 -26.19
CA VAL A 209 -37.82 -24.94 -25.02
C VAL A 209 -38.76 -26.13 -25.24
N SER A 210 -38.66 -27.16 -24.41
CA SER A 210 -39.56 -28.34 -24.45
C SER A 210 -40.81 -28.07 -23.63
N GLY A 211 -41.90 -27.81 -24.30
CA GLY A 211 -43.23 -27.55 -23.71
C GLY A 211 -44.13 -28.77 -23.75
N THR A 212 -45.34 -28.64 -23.18
CA THR A 212 -46.38 -29.73 -23.17
C THR A 212 -46.86 -30.11 -24.56
N ASN A 213 -46.73 -29.19 -25.55
CA ASN A 213 -47.16 -29.40 -26.93
C ASN A 213 -46.01 -29.80 -27.87
N GLY A 214 -44.79 -29.97 -27.36
CA GLY A 214 -43.58 -30.25 -28.13
C GLY A 214 -42.46 -29.23 -27.92
N ASP A 215 -41.38 -29.38 -28.71
CA ASP A 215 -40.23 -28.51 -28.68
C ASP A 215 -40.45 -27.22 -29.54
N GLN A 216 -40.06 -26.10 -29.03
CA GLN A 216 -40.09 -24.79 -29.72
C GLN A 216 -38.72 -24.17 -29.76
N LEU A 217 -38.34 -23.59 -30.87
CA LEU A 217 -37.12 -22.81 -30.98
C LEU A 217 -37.40 -21.35 -30.60
N LEU A 218 -36.74 -20.88 -29.56
CA LEU A 218 -36.68 -19.48 -29.16
C LEU A 218 -35.41 -18.86 -29.72
N LEU A 219 -35.54 -17.83 -30.52
CA LEU A 219 -34.43 -16.97 -30.98
C LEU A 219 -34.54 -15.62 -30.29
N ALA A 220 -33.44 -15.13 -29.73
CA ALA A 220 -33.39 -13.86 -29.03
C ALA A 220 -32.18 -13.05 -29.47
N SER A 221 -32.32 -11.71 -29.58
CA SER A 221 -31.17 -10.80 -29.68
C SER A 221 -30.36 -10.85 -28.38
N THR A 222 -29.04 -10.77 -28.47
CA THR A 222 -28.15 -10.68 -27.30
C THR A 222 -28.09 -9.28 -26.68
N SER A 223 -28.50 -8.27 -27.44
CA SER A 223 -28.55 -6.86 -27.01
C SER A 223 -29.95 -6.30 -27.24
N THR A 224 -30.31 -5.30 -26.45
CA THR A 224 -31.54 -4.52 -26.58
C THR A 224 -31.48 -3.54 -27.76
N GLY A 225 -32.59 -2.91 -28.07
CA GLY A 225 -32.67 -1.83 -29.04
C GLY A 225 -33.02 -2.25 -30.44
N THR A 226 -33.71 -1.36 -31.14
CA THR A 226 -34.21 -1.58 -32.53
C THR A 226 -33.09 -1.84 -33.52
N ALA A 227 -31.91 -1.27 -33.34
CA ALA A 227 -30.72 -1.51 -34.16
C ALA A 227 -30.20 -2.96 -34.06
N ASN A 228 -30.49 -3.68 -32.98
CA ASN A 228 -30.09 -5.06 -32.72
C ASN A 228 -31.20 -6.07 -33.04
N ALA A 229 -32.30 -5.62 -33.66
CA ALA A 229 -33.35 -6.50 -34.14
C ALA A 229 -32.80 -7.44 -35.22
N PHE A 230 -33.22 -8.68 -35.18
CA PHE A 230 -32.81 -9.68 -36.17
C PHE A 230 -33.91 -9.95 -37.20
N THR A 231 -33.48 -10.41 -38.37
CA THR A 231 -34.34 -10.94 -39.42
C THR A 231 -33.90 -12.37 -39.76
N VAL A 232 -34.85 -13.21 -40.12
CA VAL A 232 -34.59 -14.61 -40.50
C VAL A 232 -35.22 -14.88 -41.88
N SER A 233 -34.45 -15.45 -42.78
CA SER A 233 -34.93 -15.85 -44.08
C SER A 233 -34.40 -17.25 -44.46
N ALA A 234 -35.16 -17.99 -45.25
CA ALA A 234 -34.70 -19.24 -45.85
C ALA A 234 -34.30 -19.01 -47.28
N SER A 235 -33.21 -19.70 -47.74
CA SER A 235 -32.77 -19.61 -49.12
C SER A 235 -33.79 -20.21 -50.09
N SER A 236 -33.76 -19.78 -51.36
CA SER A 236 -34.56 -20.34 -52.42
C SER A 236 -34.20 -21.81 -52.62
N GLY A 237 -35.22 -22.72 -52.59
CA GLY A 237 -35.00 -24.15 -52.67
C GLY A 237 -34.96 -24.90 -51.32
N SER A 238 -35.07 -24.19 -50.20
CA SER A 238 -35.28 -24.78 -48.88
C SER A 238 -36.57 -25.54 -48.81
N SER A 239 -36.62 -26.61 -48.00
CA SER A 239 -37.84 -27.38 -47.73
C SER A 239 -38.95 -26.50 -47.15
N SER A 240 -40.21 -26.90 -47.31
CA SER A 240 -41.37 -26.17 -46.78
C SER A 240 -41.32 -26.04 -45.26
N GLY A 241 -40.83 -27.06 -44.54
CA GLY A 241 -40.69 -27.03 -43.07
C GLY A 241 -39.66 -25.95 -42.63
N LEU A 242 -38.50 -25.87 -43.30
CA LEU A 242 -37.48 -24.87 -43.00
C LEU A 242 -37.92 -23.46 -43.37
N SER A 243 -38.63 -23.30 -44.51
CA SER A 243 -39.19 -22.02 -44.92
C SER A 243 -40.29 -21.55 -43.95
N SER A 244 -41.10 -22.47 -43.41
CA SER A 244 -42.06 -22.15 -42.37
C SER A 244 -41.40 -21.73 -41.07
N LEU A 245 -40.34 -22.43 -40.62
CA LEU A 245 -39.54 -22.07 -39.46
C LEU A 245 -38.97 -20.66 -39.59
N ALA A 246 -38.35 -20.36 -40.75
CA ALA A 246 -37.80 -19.03 -41.02
C ALA A 246 -38.87 -17.92 -40.92
N SER A 247 -40.04 -18.15 -41.51
CA SER A 247 -41.17 -17.19 -41.49
C SER A 247 -41.68 -16.96 -40.07
N GLN A 248 -41.72 -18.00 -39.23
CA GLN A 248 -42.17 -17.89 -37.83
C GLN A 248 -41.12 -17.10 -37.02
N LEU A 249 -39.85 -17.43 -37.17
CA LEU A 249 -38.75 -16.74 -36.47
C LEU A 249 -38.56 -15.29 -36.94
N ASN A 250 -38.97 -14.97 -38.17
CA ASN A 250 -38.97 -13.58 -38.70
C ASN A 250 -40.17 -12.73 -38.19
N THR A 251 -41.09 -13.35 -37.47
CA THR A 251 -42.22 -12.66 -36.83
C THR A 251 -41.91 -12.57 -35.33
N PRO A 252 -41.62 -11.37 -34.80
CA PRO A 252 -41.27 -11.21 -33.39
C PRO A 252 -42.42 -11.61 -32.47
N SER A 253 -42.12 -12.40 -31.45
CA SER A 253 -43.00 -12.63 -30.28
C SER A 253 -42.97 -11.40 -29.35
N SER A 254 -41.80 -10.79 -29.24
CA SER A 254 -41.59 -9.45 -28.65
C SER A 254 -40.63 -8.67 -29.56
N ALA A 255 -41.05 -7.48 -30.00
CA ALA A 255 -40.23 -6.62 -30.83
C ALA A 255 -39.11 -5.96 -30.00
N ALA A 256 -37.98 -5.71 -30.62
CA ALA A 256 -36.94 -4.85 -30.02
C ALA A 256 -37.47 -3.42 -29.91
N THR A 257 -37.19 -2.78 -28.80
CA THR A 257 -37.49 -1.36 -28.56
C THR A 257 -36.27 -0.63 -28.04
N ASP A 258 -36.18 0.66 -28.29
CA ASP A 258 -35.17 1.52 -27.71
C ASP A 258 -35.69 2.11 -26.40
N THR A 259 -34.79 2.52 -25.51
CA THR A 259 -35.14 3.39 -24.38
C THR A 259 -35.50 4.77 -24.91
N GLU A 260 -36.64 5.25 -24.47
CA GLU A 260 -37.09 6.64 -24.73
C GLU A 260 -37.24 7.37 -23.40
N LEU A 261 -36.52 8.46 -23.24
CA LEU A 261 -36.63 9.33 -22.07
C LEU A 261 -36.55 10.79 -22.46
N SER A 262 -36.88 11.67 -21.55
CA SER A 262 -36.57 13.09 -21.67
C SER A 262 -35.82 13.59 -20.45
N VAL A 263 -34.86 14.51 -20.67
CA VAL A 263 -34.13 15.25 -19.66
C VAL A 263 -34.50 16.70 -19.77
N ASP A 264 -35.16 17.24 -18.74
CA ASP A 264 -35.71 18.60 -18.72
C ASP A 264 -36.59 18.92 -19.98
N GLY A 265 -37.33 17.91 -20.46
CA GLY A 265 -38.18 17.99 -21.65
C GLY A 265 -37.46 17.80 -22.98
N ILE A 266 -36.15 17.58 -23.00
CA ILE A 266 -35.33 17.26 -24.19
C ILE A 266 -35.40 15.76 -24.43
N PRO A 267 -35.92 15.28 -25.57
CA PRO A 267 -36.00 13.84 -25.83
C PRO A 267 -34.63 13.22 -26.11
N VAL A 268 -34.41 12.06 -25.54
CA VAL A 268 -33.19 11.21 -25.73
C VAL A 268 -33.66 9.81 -26.04
N THR A 269 -32.97 9.15 -26.97
CA THR A 269 -33.17 7.74 -27.32
C THR A 269 -31.88 6.96 -27.18
N SER A 270 -31.95 5.74 -26.64
CA SER A 270 -30.79 4.84 -26.50
C SER A 270 -31.17 3.41 -26.85
N SER A 271 -30.26 2.66 -27.47
CA SER A 271 -30.45 1.22 -27.71
C SER A 271 -30.40 0.40 -26.44
N ASP A 272 -29.85 0.97 -25.35
CA ASP A 272 -29.63 0.30 -24.08
C ASP A 272 -30.34 1.03 -22.94
N ASN A 273 -30.55 0.32 -21.82
CA ASN A 273 -31.08 0.91 -20.60
C ASN A 273 -29.98 1.58 -19.78
N ASP A 274 -28.68 1.32 -20.10
CA ASP A 274 -27.52 2.06 -19.61
C ASP A 274 -27.28 3.28 -20.51
N VAL A 275 -27.89 4.42 -20.16
CA VAL A 275 -27.89 5.63 -20.99
C VAL A 275 -26.75 6.57 -20.55
N SER A 276 -25.65 6.60 -21.29
CA SER A 276 -24.49 7.47 -21.04
C SER A 276 -24.46 8.74 -21.89
N THR A 277 -25.39 8.87 -22.83
CA THR A 277 -25.43 10.01 -23.80
C THR A 277 -26.36 11.14 -23.40
N ALA A 278 -27.18 10.92 -22.36
CA ALA A 278 -28.21 11.88 -21.95
C ALA A 278 -27.64 13.11 -21.21
N LEU A 279 -26.64 12.88 -20.37
CA LEU A 279 -25.98 13.91 -19.56
C LEU A 279 -24.48 13.68 -19.57
N ASN A 280 -23.68 14.72 -19.76
CA ASN A 280 -22.23 14.61 -19.77
C ASN A 280 -21.71 14.11 -18.41
N GLY A 281 -20.88 13.09 -18.44
CA GLY A 281 -20.29 12.49 -17.22
C GLY A 281 -21.27 11.73 -16.34
N VAL A 282 -22.48 11.37 -16.84
CA VAL A 282 -23.49 10.59 -16.10
C VAL A 282 -23.96 9.42 -16.93
N THR A 283 -23.99 8.25 -16.33
CA THR A 283 -24.64 7.05 -16.88
C THR A 283 -25.87 6.74 -16.04
N LEU A 284 -27.03 6.67 -16.70
CA LEU A 284 -28.30 6.28 -16.10
C LEU A 284 -28.51 4.79 -16.36
N ASP A 285 -28.66 3.99 -15.33
CA ASP A 285 -29.05 2.57 -15.39
C ASP A 285 -30.56 2.48 -15.06
N LEU A 286 -31.39 2.37 -16.11
CA LEU A 286 -32.84 2.47 -16.02
C LEU A 286 -33.47 1.08 -15.89
N THR A 287 -34.34 0.92 -14.91
CA THR A 287 -35.00 -0.37 -14.61
C THR A 287 -36.52 -0.33 -14.76
N SER A 288 -37.13 0.85 -14.76
CA SER A 288 -38.57 1.03 -15.00
C SER A 288 -38.90 2.38 -15.65
N THR A 289 -40.08 2.45 -16.23
CA THR A 289 -40.67 3.71 -16.75
C THR A 289 -41.23 4.57 -15.62
N GLY A 290 -41.26 5.90 -15.82
CA GLY A 290 -41.78 6.87 -14.87
C GLY A 290 -40.97 8.16 -14.83
N SER A 291 -41.45 9.11 -14.02
CA SER A 291 -40.83 10.43 -13.87
C SER A 291 -40.11 10.53 -12.51
N SER A 292 -38.91 11.10 -12.48
CA SER A 292 -38.13 11.37 -11.28
C SER A 292 -37.23 12.59 -11.47
N THR A 293 -36.85 13.21 -10.36
CA THR A 293 -35.76 14.19 -10.37
C THR A 293 -34.46 13.50 -10.07
N LEU A 294 -33.48 13.62 -10.97
CA LEU A 294 -32.09 13.22 -10.75
C LEU A 294 -31.34 14.41 -10.13
N THR A 295 -30.79 14.22 -8.93
CA THR A 295 -29.95 15.22 -8.28
C THR A 295 -28.49 14.75 -8.35
N ILE A 296 -27.63 15.57 -8.94
CA ILE A 296 -26.19 15.40 -9.00
C ILE A 296 -25.57 16.41 -8.03
N ALA A 297 -24.87 15.91 -7.03
CA ALA A 297 -24.20 16.73 -6.02
C ALA A 297 -22.74 16.28 -5.83
N GLN A 298 -21.91 17.17 -5.34
CA GLN A 298 -20.53 16.80 -4.98
C GLN A 298 -20.55 15.77 -3.85
N ASN A 299 -19.65 14.80 -3.93
CA ASN A 299 -19.52 13.75 -2.91
C ASN A 299 -18.72 14.29 -1.70
N THR A 300 -19.42 14.89 -0.78
CA THR A 300 -18.82 15.47 0.43
C THR A 300 -18.23 14.42 1.35
N SER A 301 -18.72 13.16 1.32
CA SER A 301 -18.21 12.08 2.17
C SER A 301 -16.78 11.66 1.80
N THR A 302 -16.41 11.73 0.53
CA THR A 302 -15.04 11.48 0.08
C THR A 302 -14.08 12.53 0.64
N ILE A 303 -14.48 13.80 0.61
CA ILE A 303 -13.68 14.93 1.12
C ILE A 303 -13.56 14.83 2.65
N SER A 304 -14.66 14.56 3.34
CA SER A 304 -14.68 14.39 4.81
C SER A 304 -13.80 13.22 5.24
N SER A 305 -13.82 12.11 4.51
CA SER A 305 -12.94 10.95 4.76
C SER A 305 -11.46 11.28 4.55
N ALA A 306 -11.12 12.01 3.48
CA ALA A 306 -9.75 12.43 3.21
C ALA A 306 -9.22 13.40 4.30
N LEU A 307 -10.06 14.32 4.79
CA LEU A 307 -9.70 15.22 5.89
C LEU A 307 -9.56 14.48 7.23
N SER A 308 -10.41 13.51 7.49
CA SER A 308 -10.28 12.62 8.68
C SER A 308 -8.98 11.80 8.60
N GLY A 309 -8.63 11.29 7.42
CA GLY A 309 -7.35 10.62 7.16
C GLY A 309 -6.16 11.54 7.41
N PHE A 310 -6.23 12.78 6.96
CA PHE A 310 -5.19 13.78 7.21
C PHE A 310 -5.03 14.06 8.73
N VAL A 311 -6.12 14.27 9.46
CA VAL A 311 -6.08 14.50 10.91
C VAL A 311 -5.47 13.29 11.63
N SER A 312 -5.83 12.08 11.24
CA SER A 312 -5.26 10.85 11.81
C SER A 312 -3.75 10.74 11.53
N ALA A 313 -3.32 10.92 10.29
CA ALA A 313 -1.90 10.85 9.90
C ALA A 313 -1.06 11.96 10.57
N TYR A 314 -1.63 13.16 10.74
CA TYR A 314 -0.97 14.22 11.49
C TYR A 314 -0.83 13.84 12.98
N ASN A 315 -1.85 13.25 13.58
CA ASN A 315 -1.82 12.84 14.99
C ASN A 315 -0.82 11.70 15.23
N GLU A 316 -0.68 10.77 14.30
CA GLU A 316 0.39 9.77 14.31
C GLU A 316 1.77 10.42 14.23
N TYR A 317 1.97 11.37 13.32
CA TYR A 317 3.20 12.17 13.25
C TYR A 317 3.47 12.91 14.56
N ASN A 318 2.46 13.58 15.14
CA ASN A 318 2.60 14.31 16.40
C ASN A 318 2.97 13.40 17.59
N SER A 319 2.39 12.20 17.64
CA SER A 319 2.72 11.17 18.64
C SER A 319 4.16 10.70 18.51
N GLU A 320 4.63 10.39 17.30
CA GLU A 320 6.01 9.97 17.02
C GLU A 320 7.01 11.07 17.41
N VAL A 321 6.72 12.31 17.03
CA VAL A 321 7.54 13.48 17.40
C VAL A 321 7.60 13.66 18.92
N SER A 322 6.48 13.47 19.61
CA SER A 322 6.42 13.54 21.09
C SER A 322 7.28 12.46 21.73
N GLU A 323 7.25 11.21 21.21
CA GLU A 323 8.08 10.12 21.70
C GLU A 323 9.57 10.40 21.48
N LEU A 324 9.95 10.78 20.26
CA LEU A 324 11.33 11.07 19.88
C LEU A 324 11.96 12.25 20.62
N SER A 325 11.15 13.20 21.10
CA SER A 325 11.59 14.41 21.84
C SER A 325 11.23 14.43 23.32
N SER A 326 10.67 13.33 23.85
CA SER A 326 10.24 13.24 25.24
C SER A 326 11.40 13.35 26.24
N PHE A 327 11.07 13.72 27.47
CA PHE A 327 11.99 13.64 28.61
C PHE A 327 11.23 13.17 29.86
N ASN A 328 11.66 12.08 30.44
CA ASN A 328 11.12 11.55 31.66
C ASN A 328 11.97 12.01 32.86
N ALA A 329 11.49 13.01 33.59
CA ALA A 329 12.22 13.56 34.73
C ALA A 329 12.38 12.58 35.91
N THR A 330 11.60 11.50 35.97
CA THR A 330 11.65 10.50 37.05
C THR A 330 12.74 9.46 36.78
N THR A 331 12.87 8.97 35.53
CA THR A 331 13.84 7.96 35.13
C THR A 331 15.12 8.59 34.56
N GLY A 332 15.07 9.84 34.10
CA GLY A 332 16.15 10.52 33.39
C GLY A 332 16.27 10.09 31.93
N GLU A 333 15.34 9.28 31.44
CA GLU A 333 15.32 8.84 30.04
C GLU A 333 14.87 9.97 29.12
N SER A 334 15.52 10.07 27.97
CA SER A 334 15.21 11.05 26.92
C SER A 334 14.98 10.38 25.60
N GLY A 335 14.06 10.92 24.83
CA GLY A 335 13.89 10.57 23.42
C GLY A 335 15.16 10.81 22.63
N VAL A 336 15.41 9.97 21.64
CA VAL A 336 16.68 9.94 20.89
C VAL A 336 16.95 11.20 20.06
N LEU A 337 15.91 11.99 19.77
CA LEU A 337 15.99 13.28 19.05
C LEU A 337 15.66 14.48 19.96
N LEU A 338 15.74 14.33 21.29
CA LEU A 338 15.54 15.46 22.21
C LEU A 338 16.52 16.59 21.91
N GLY A 339 16.01 17.78 21.60
CA GLY A 339 16.81 18.95 21.25
C GLY A 339 17.35 18.95 19.81
N ASP A 340 16.97 17.98 18.99
CA ASP A 340 17.40 17.89 17.61
C ASP A 340 16.91 19.08 16.77
N PRO A 341 17.82 19.81 16.07
CA PRO A 341 17.45 21.00 15.30
C PRO A 341 16.59 20.69 14.09
N THR A 342 16.74 19.50 13.47
CA THR A 342 15.93 19.09 12.32
C THR A 342 14.50 18.84 12.74
N LEU A 343 14.30 18.09 13.82
CA LEU A 343 12.98 17.83 14.39
C LEU A 343 12.27 19.14 14.77
N ASN A 344 12.94 20.03 15.48
CA ASN A 344 12.41 21.34 15.86
C ASN A 344 12.05 22.20 14.63
N SER A 345 12.85 22.16 13.57
CA SER A 345 12.59 22.92 12.34
C SER A 345 11.35 22.39 11.61
N ILE A 346 11.19 21.06 11.52
CA ILE A 346 10.00 20.42 10.92
C ILE A 346 8.74 20.82 11.71
N GLN A 347 8.75 20.68 13.03
CA GLN A 347 7.63 21.04 13.90
C GLN A 347 7.22 22.51 13.73
N ASN A 348 8.18 23.42 13.71
CA ASN A 348 7.90 24.84 13.55
C ASN A 348 7.31 25.14 12.17
N GLN A 349 7.85 24.59 11.10
CA GLN A 349 7.33 24.83 9.75
C GLN A 349 5.93 24.24 9.54
N ILE A 350 5.68 23.01 10.01
CA ILE A 350 4.35 22.41 9.96
C ILE A 350 3.37 23.24 10.79
N SER A 351 3.72 23.63 12.02
CA SER A 351 2.87 24.46 12.88
C SER A 351 2.54 25.82 12.27
N GLN A 352 3.51 26.44 11.57
CA GLN A 352 3.32 27.70 10.87
C GLN A 352 2.30 27.53 9.72
N VAL A 353 2.44 26.49 8.91
CA VAL A 353 1.51 26.24 7.80
C VAL A 353 0.10 25.94 8.31
N LEU A 354 -0.05 25.11 9.37
CA LEU A 354 -1.36 24.80 9.96
C LEU A 354 -2.10 26.04 10.50
N SER A 355 -1.34 27.05 10.95
CA SER A 355 -1.92 28.32 11.46
C SER A 355 -2.07 29.40 10.38
N THR A 356 -1.74 29.09 9.11
CA THR A 356 -1.82 30.06 8.01
C THR A 356 -3.27 30.36 7.65
N ASN A 357 -3.54 31.65 7.40
CA ASN A 357 -4.78 32.09 6.79
C ASN A 357 -4.57 32.24 5.28
N VAL A 358 -5.41 31.55 4.48
CA VAL A 358 -5.35 31.61 3.02
C VAL A 358 -6.09 32.85 2.55
N ALA A 359 -5.34 33.86 2.15
CA ALA A 359 -5.92 35.15 1.72
C ALA A 359 -6.84 35.01 0.51
N GLY A 360 -8.02 35.63 0.58
CA GLY A 360 -9.00 35.59 -0.49
C GLY A 360 -9.92 34.36 -0.48
N ASN A 361 -9.73 33.43 0.47
CA ASN A 361 -10.63 32.30 0.67
C ASN A 361 -11.74 32.69 1.68
N SER A 362 -13.00 32.30 1.42
CA SER A 362 -14.14 32.66 2.28
C SER A 362 -14.11 31.98 3.65
N ILE A 363 -13.52 30.77 3.74
CA ILE A 363 -13.33 30.02 4.99
C ILE A 363 -12.06 30.52 5.72
N GLY A 364 -11.00 30.78 4.99
CA GLY A 364 -9.79 31.43 5.43
C GLY A 364 -8.78 30.53 6.12
N SER A 365 -9.17 29.67 7.06
CA SER A 365 -8.24 28.85 7.87
C SER A 365 -8.75 27.44 8.13
N LEU A 366 -7.86 26.52 8.52
CA LEU A 366 -8.25 25.17 8.96
C LEU A 366 -9.14 25.21 10.20
N ALA A 367 -8.90 26.14 11.12
CA ALA A 367 -9.72 26.30 12.32
C ALA A 367 -11.15 26.68 11.99
N SER A 368 -11.36 27.53 10.98
CA SER A 368 -12.70 27.90 10.50
C SER A 368 -13.40 26.73 9.79
N LEU A 369 -12.63 25.84 9.14
CA LEU A 369 -13.13 24.60 8.51
C LEU A 369 -13.49 23.50 9.55
N GLY A 370 -13.23 23.74 10.84
CA GLY A 370 -13.48 22.77 11.91
C GLY A 370 -12.28 21.93 12.32
N ILE A 371 -11.07 22.19 11.79
CA ILE A 371 -9.83 21.51 12.20
C ILE A 371 -9.11 22.38 13.23
N THR A 372 -9.14 21.99 14.50
CA THR A 372 -8.55 22.74 15.61
C THR A 372 -7.37 21.98 16.22
N ARG A 373 -6.38 22.73 16.74
CA ARG A 373 -5.24 22.18 17.43
C ARG A 373 -5.50 22.12 18.93
N ASN A 374 -5.24 20.95 19.55
CA ASN A 374 -5.32 20.71 20.97
C ASN A 374 -4.03 21.15 21.70
N ASP A 375 -4.08 21.21 23.06
CA ASP A 375 -2.93 21.60 23.88
C ASP A 375 -1.74 20.63 23.79
N ASP A 376 -2.00 19.35 23.48
CA ASP A 376 -0.96 18.33 23.25
C ASP A 376 -0.36 18.37 21.82
N GLY A 377 -0.80 19.33 21.02
CA GLY A 377 -0.37 19.52 19.63
C GLY A 377 -1.12 18.67 18.62
N SER A 378 -1.98 17.74 19.04
CA SER A 378 -2.83 16.96 18.12
C SER A 378 -3.88 17.84 17.44
N LEU A 379 -4.47 17.33 16.34
CA LEU A 379 -5.60 17.96 15.65
C LEU A 379 -6.90 17.22 15.99
N SER A 380 -7.98 17.97 16.07
CA SER A 380 -9.35 17.45 16.12
C SER A 380 -10.17 18.01 14.96
N LEU A 381 -11.11 17.20 14.45
CA LEU A 381 -12.02 17.57 13.36
C LEU A 381 -13.45 17.64 13.88
N ASP A 382 -14.08 18.80 13.74
CA ASP A 382 -15.53 18.96 13.88
C ASP A 382 -16.18 18.68 12.52
N THR A 383 -16.72 17.48 12.38
CA THR A 383 -17.39 17.05 11.15
C THR A 383 -18.65 17.87 10.84
N SER A 384 -19.32 18.40 11.86
CA SER A 384 -20.54 19.21 11.68
C SER A 384 -20.23 20.54 10.99
N THR A 385 -19.16 21.20 11.41
CA THR A 385 -18.66 22.43 10.78
C THR A 385 -18.20 22.15 9.35
N LEU A 386 -17.43 21.09 9.15
CA LEU A 386 -16.96 20.66 7.83
C LEU A 386 -18.12 20.36 6.87
N ASP A 387 -19.11 19.58 7.30
CA ASP A 387 -20.27 19.22 6.45
C ASP A 387 -21.09 20.45 6.06
N ASN A 388 -21.23 21.44 6.95
CA ASN A 388 -21.88 22.69 6.65
C ASN A 388 -21.11 23.51 5.60
N ASP A 389 -19.78 23.61 5.72
CA ASP A 389 -18.95 24.32 4.75
C ASP A 389 -18.94 23.61 3.38
N LEU A 390 -18.84 22.28 3.37
CA LEU A 390 -18.90 21.46 2.15
C LEU A 390 -20.28 21.58 1.45
N SER A 391 -21.36 21.73 2.20
CA SER A 391 -22.70 21.92 1.61
C SER A 391 -22.92 23.33 1.08
N THR A 392 -22.24 24.33 1.67
CA THR A 392 -22.44 25.75 1.35
C THR A 392 -21.52 26.21 0.22
N ASP A 393 -20.21 25.92 0.33
CA ASP A 393 -19.19 26.33 -0.66
C ASP A 393 -18.05 25.29 -0.73
N PRO A 394 -18.28 24.16 -1.40
CA PRO A 394 -17.25 23.13 -1.56
C PRO A 394 -16.02 23.62 -2.32
N SER A 395 -16.17 24.63 -3.19
CA SER A 395 -15.05 25.22 -3.91
C SER A 395 -14.11 26.01 -3.00
N ALA A 396 -14.65 26.66 -1.97
CA ALA A 396 -13.83 27.33 -0.97
C ALA A 396 -13.02 26.31 -0.14
N VAL A 397 -13.63 25.17 0.22
CA VAL A 397 -12.89 24.07 0.90
C VAL A 397 -11.78 23.55 0.01
N GLN A 398 -12.05 23.26 -1.25
CA GLN A 398 -11.03 22.85 -2.21
C GLN A 398 -9.88 23.86 -2.32
N ASN A 399 -10.23 25.14 -2.51
CA ASN A 399 -9.23 26.20 -2.64
C ASN A 399 -8.40 26.40 -1.36
N LEU A 400 -9.00 26.26 -0.18
CA LEU A 400 -8.30 26.32 1.10
C LEU A 400 -7.21 25.23 1.21
N LEU A 401 -7.48 24.06 0.68
CA LEU A 401 -6.62 22.88 0.82
C LEU A 401 -5.64 22.75 -0.35
N SER A 402 -6.13 22.73 -1.60
CA SER A 402 -5.39 22.28 -2.79
C SER A 402 -4.95 23.40 -3.73
N SER A 403 -5.28 24.68 -3.49
CA SER A 403 -4.75 25.79 -4.30
C SER A 403 -3.21 25.90 -4.16
N THR A 404 -2.56 26.68 -5.02
CA THR A 404 -1.10 26.92 -4.95
C THR A 404 -0.63 27.39 -3.57
N ASN A 405 -1.47 28.18 -2.88
CA ASN A 405 -1.23 28.65 -1.51
C ASN A 405 -2.08 27.88 -0.49
N GLY A 406 -2.70 26.78 -0.88
CA GLY A 406 -3.53 25.94 -0.03
C GLY A 406 -2.71 25.24 1.05
N VAL A 407 -3.34 24.99 2.19
CA VAL A 407 -2.66 24.43 3.36
C VAL A 407 -2.09 23.05 3.07
N ALA A 408 -2.82 22.16 2.41
CA ALA A 408 -2.32 20.83 2.08
C ALA A 408 -1.15 20.88 1.08
N THR A 409 -1.18 21.80 0.10
CA THR A 409 -0.09 22.02 -0.86
C THR A 409 1.18 22.52 -0.17
N GLN A 410 1.05 23.47 0.75
CA GLN A 410 2.19 23.99 1.51
C GLN A 410 2.78 22.92 2.45
N LEU A 411 1.93 22.19 3.18
CA LEU A 411 2.37 21.08 4.03
C LEU A 411 3.08 19.99 3.23
N SER A 412 2.53 19.61 2.08
CA SER A 412 3.15 18.63 1.17
C SER A 412 4.54 19.07 0.73
N SER A 413 4.71 20.37 0.44
CA SER A 413 6.03 20.94 0.10
C SER A 413 7.01 20.87 1.26
N VAL A 414 6.58 21.20 2.49
CA VAL A 414 7.41 21.08 3.69
C VAL A 414 7.82 19.63 3.90
N VAL A 415 6.86 18.69 3.91
CA VAL A 415 7.15 17.27 4.12
C VAL A 415 8.10 16.72 3.05
N THR A 416 7.90 17.08 1.78
CA THR A 416 8.77 16.65 0.67
C THR A 416 10.21 17.14 0.85
N ASN A 417 10.42 18.39 1.27
CA ASN A 417 11.75 18.94 1.51
C ASN A 417 12.54 18.16 2.57
N TYR A 418 11.86 17.64 3.59
CA TYR A 418 12.51 16.88 4.64
C TYR A 418 12.61 15.38 4.34
N ASN A 419 11.58 14.79 3.74
CA ASN A 419 11.40 13.33 3.64
C ASN A 419 11.65 12.74 2.25
N SER A 420 12.01 13.52 1.24
CA SER A 420 12.39 12.97 -0.07
C SER A 420 13.70 12.18 0.01
N SER A 421 13.99 11.36 -0.99
CA SER A 421 15.24 10.57 -1.10
C SER A 421 16.52 11.43 -1.09
N SER A 422 16.41 12.70 -1.43
CA SER A 422 17.48 13.73 -1.31
C SER A 422 17.18 14.76 -0.23
N GLY A 423 16.19 14.49 0.63
CA GLY A 423 15.76 15.38 1.71
C GLY A 423 16.73 15.43 2.88
N ILE A 424 16.45 16.35 3.79
CA ILE A 424 17.32 16.64 4.94
C ILE A 424 17.46 15.43 5.86
N ILE A 425 16.37 14.66 6.09
CA ILE A 425 16.40 13.44 6.92
C ILE A 425 17.31 12.39 6.30
N GLN A 426 17.18 12.11 5.00
CA GLN A 426 18.00 11.11 4.33
C GLN A 426 19.49 11.51 4.29
N SER A 427 19.78 12.79 4.04
CA SER A 427 21.17 13.29 4.10
C SER A 427 21.78 13.04 5.48
N ARG A 428 21.03 13.31 6.53
CA ARG A 428 21.49 13.14 7.90
C ARG A 428 21.68 11.67 8.30
N ILE A 429 20.80 10.78 7.85
CA ILE A 429 20.97 9.32 8.02
C ILE A 429 22.28 8.89 7.34
N ASN A 430 22.55 9.34 6.10
CA ASN A 430 23.77 9.00 5.38
C ASN A 430 25.04 9.51 6.10
N ASP A 431 24.99 10.70 6.72
CA ASP A 431 26.10 11.24 7.51
C ASP A 431 26.37 10.40 8.76
N LEU A 432 25.32 9.97 9.46
CA LEU A 432 25.41 9.09 10.62
C LEU A 432 25.92 7.69 10.23
N ASP A 433 25.44 7.09 9.14
CA ASP A 433 25.94 5.82 8.60
C ASP A 433 27.45 5.90 8.26
N THR A 434 27.88 7.05 7.73
CA THR A 434 29.30 7.32 7.48
C THR A 434 30.09 7.35 8.79
N ASN A 435 29.54 7.96 9.84
CA ASN A 435 30.16 7.96 11.17
C ASN A 435 30.25 6.56 11.75
N VAL A 436 29.20 5.76 11.69
CA VAL A 436 29.20 4.36 12.14
C VAL A 436 30.26 3.54 11.40
N THR A 437 30.41 3.75 10.09
CA THR A 437 31.48 3.12 9.29
C THR A 437 32.88 3.54 9.75
N ASN A 438 33.07 4.82 10.07
CA ASN A 438 34.33 5.34 10.59
C ASN A 438 34.65 4.76 11.98
N LEU A 439 33.64 4.64 12.86
CA LEU A 439 33.77 4.00 14.18
C LEU A 439 34.16 2.52 14.07
N ALA A 440 33.58 1.78 13.12
CA ALA A 440 33.96 0.39 12.82
C ALA A 440 35.44 0.28 12.36
N THR A 441 35.92 1.27 11.60
CA THR A 441 37.32 1.37 11.19
C THR A 441 38.22 1.66 12.40
N GLN A 442 37.79 2.57 13.29
CA GLN A 442 38.52 2.87 14.54
C GLN A 442 38.56 1.62 15.46
N GLN A 443 37.47 0.87 15.55
CA GLN A 443 37.41 -0.40 16.28
C GLN A 443 38.44 -1.41 15.75
N THR A 444 38.53 -1.55 14.44
CA THR A 444 39.52 -2.42 13.80
C THR A 444 40.95 -2.00 14.12
N ALA A 445 41.22 -0.70 14.07
CA ALA A 445 42.53 -0.15 14.42
C ALA A 445 42.86 -0.31 15.90
N LEU A 446 41.89 -0.18 16.80
CA LEU A 446 42.03 -0.44 18.23
C LEU A 446 42.41 -1.93 18.48
N ASN A 447 41.69 -2.85 17.88
CA ASN A 447 41.95 -4.29 18.00
C ASN A 447 43.37 -4.64 17.54
N GLN A 448 43.83 -4.07 16.42
CA GLN A 448 45.18 -4.25 15.90
C GLN A 448 46.23 -3.67 16.86
N ARG A 449 45.99 -2.50 17.42
CA ARG A 449 46.89 -1.87 18.43
C ARG A 449 46.97 -2.71 19.69
N MET A 450 45.85 -3.22 20.19
CA MET A 450 45.79 -4.05 21.38
C MET A 450 46.50 -5.41 21.16
N SER A 451 46.32 -6.01 19.99
CA SER A 451 47.09 -7.23 19.62
C SER A 451 48.60 -6.97 19.61
N THR A 452 49.06 -5.86 19.04
CA THR A 452 50.48 -5.47 19.04
C THR A 452 50.98 -5.22 20.46
N TYR A 453 50.21 -4.51 21.28
CA TYR A 453 50.54 -4.24 22.68
C TYR A 453 50.64 -5.54 23.50
N GLN A 454 49.71 -6.45 23.33
CA GLN A 454 49.73 -7.79 23.94
C GLN A 454 51.04 -8.54 23.58
N GLN A 455 51.42 -8.56 22.30
CA GLN A 455 52.67 -9.22 21.85
C GLN A 455 53.92 -8.56 22.48
N GLN A 456 53.94 -7.25 22.65
CA GLN A 456 55.04 -6.53 23.33
C GLN A 456 55.12 -6.90 24.79
N LEU A 457 53.99 -6.95 25.50
CA LEU A 457 53.93 -7.37 26.90
C LEU A 457 54.40 -8.84 27.06
N VAL A 458 53.93 -9.75 26.20
CA VAL A 458 54.40 -11.15 26.20
C VAL A 458 55.93 -11.22 26.11
N LYS A 459 56.53 -10.49 25.17
CA LYS A 459 58.01 -10.45 25.03
C LYS A 459 58.71 -9.90 26.28
N GLN A 460 58.20 -8.82 26.87
CA GLN A 460 58.76 -8.21 28.06
C GLN A 460 58.70 -9.13 29.28
N TYR A 461 57.53 -9.74 29.51
CA TYR A 461 57.34 -10.64 30.64
C TYR A 461 58.08 -11.97 30.46
N THR A 462 58.23 -12.50 29.23
CA THR A 462 59.07 -13.69 28.94
C THR A 462 60.53 -13.40 29.25
N ASN A 463 61.04 -12.23 28.87
CA ASN A 463 62.41 -11.82 29.21
C ASN A 463 62.62 -11.70 30.72
N LEU A 464 61.62 -11.12 31.42
CA LEU A 464 61.67 -11.00 32.88
C LEU A 464 61.64 -12.37 33.57
N ASP A 465 60.81 -13.29 33.12
CA ASP A 465 60.72 -14.65 33.67
C ASP A 465 62.03 -15.42 33.47
N THR A 466 62.70 -15.28 32.32
CA THR A 466 64.03 -15.84 32.04
C THR A 466 65.10 -15.30 33.01
N LEU A 467 65.06 -13.95 33.27
CA LEU A 467 65.97 -13.31 34.20
C LEU A 467 65.75 -13.79 35.64
N MET A 468 64.49 -13.89 36.08
CA MET A 468 64.09 -14.36 37.40
C MET A 468 64.49 -15.83 37.59
N THR A 469 64.32 -16.67 36.58
CA THR A 469 64.78 -18.06 36.60
C THR A 469 66.31 -18.15 36.77
N THR A 470 67.06 -17.29 36.05
CA THR A 470 68.51 -17.20 36.16
C THR A 470 68.96 -16.79 37.56
N LEU A 471 68.27 -15.78 38.13
CA LEU A 471 68.56 -15.28 39.48
C LEU A 471 68.21 -16.32 40.54
N ASN A 472 67.08 -17.04 40.42
CA ASN A 472 66.71 -18.10 41.32
C ASN A 472 67.78 -19.29 41.29
N ASN A 473 68.21 -19.68 40.09
CA ASN A 473 69.24 -20.67 39.93
C ASN A 473 70.55 -20.20 40.54
N THR A 474 70.95 -18.95 40.37
CA THR A 474 72.12 -18.34 40.99
C THR A 474 72.02 -18.34 42.51
N SER A 475 70.86 -17.93 43.05
CA SER A 475 70.59 -17.96 44.51
C SER A 475 70.64 -19.37 45.11
N SER A 476 70.06 -20.34 44.40
CA SER A 476 70.11 -21.74 44.79
C SER A 476 71.55 -22.26 44.81
N TYR A 477 72.36 -21.95 43.81
CA TYR A 477 73.75 -22.25 43.73
C TYR A 477 74.61 -21.65 44.89
N LEU A 478 74.35 -20.36 45.21
CA LEU A 478 75.01 -19.70 46.35
C LEU A 478 74.56 -20.31 47.67
N THR A 479 73.33 -20.71 47.85
CA THR A 479 72.85 -21.43 49.04
C THR A 479 73.47 -22.78 49.19
N ASP A 480 73.71 -23.54 48.13
CA ASP A 480 74.37 -24.81 48.13
C ASP A 480 75.88 -24.67 48.41
N LEU A 481 76.52 -23.62 47.90
CA LEU A 481 77.92 -23.29 48.22
C LEU A 481 78.05 -22.90 49.70
N GLU A 482 77.13 -22.18 50.28
CA GLU A 482 77.10 -21.82 51.70
C GLU A 482 76.98 -23.09 52.59
N LYS A 483 76.04 -24.02 52.23
CA LYS A 483 75.92 -25.30 52.91
C LYS A 483 77.19 -26.14 52.84
N GLN A 484 77.83 -26.14 51.68
CA GLN A 484 79.11 -26.86 51.48
C GLN A 484 80.27 -26.26 52.28
N SER A 485 80.31 -24.91 52.37
CA SER A 485 81.37 -24.24 53.22
C SER A 485 81.15 -24.47 54.72
N THR A 486 79.91 -24.52 55.19
CA THR A 486 79.60 -24.83 56.59
C THR A 486 79.79 -26.29 56.94
N SER A 487 79.65 -27.25 56.01
CA SER A 487 79.95 -28.65 56.23
C SER A 487 81.44 -28.98 56.24
N SER A 488 82.30 -28.14 55.59
CA SER A 488 83.77 -28.30 55.58
C SER A 488 84.47 -27.66 56.80
N SER A 489 83.79 -26.86 57.60
CA SER A 489 84.30 -26.23 58.85
C SER A 489 83.96 -27.04 60.13
N SER A 490 83.26 -28.19 60.00
CA SER A 490 82.90 -29.10 61.13
C SER A 490 83.59 -30.45 61.10
N ASN A 491 84.78 -30.53 60.52
CA ASN A 491 85.64 -31.72 60.60
C ASN A 491 87.00 -31.39 61.23
#